data_0de22d96b383ae56cab14b2a93e60e37
#
_entry.id   0de22d96b383ae56cab14b2a93e60e37
#
_cell.length_a   1.000
_cell.length_b   1.000
_cell.length_c   1.000
_cell.angle_alpha   90.00
_cell.angle_beta   90.00
_cell.angle_gamma   90.00
#
_symmetry.space_group_name_H-M   'P 1'
#
loop_
_entity.id
_entity.type
_entity.pdbx_description
1 polymer ?
#
loop_
_entity_poly.entity_id
_entity_poly.type
_entity_poly.pdbx_seq_one_letter_code
_entity_poly.pdbx_strand_id
1 'polypeptide(L)'
;DYTVLRNCAFAVKAILAKLGVKVEVNTYSYRELNELAQSQQLNESMIITNINLDDNRHASAFNSLYHNPVLQRCIGEDSKRWLTQSLNTLRSQTPLHQYLDALEPIASALINQYWLTPLFHHRQTLRFHGVLKDVELTNWGWPDIRNVWSAD
;
A
#
# COMPACT_ATOMS: atom_id res chain seq x y z
N ASP A 1 -10.64 1.94 3.12
CA ASP A 1 -12.08 1.75 2.97
C ASP A 1 -12.35 0.35 2.41
N TYR A 2 -12.94 -0.50 3.26
CA TYR A 2 -13.24 -1.91 2.94
C TYR A 2 -14.13 -2.06 1.70
N THR A 3 -15.06 -1.16 1.49
CA THR A 3 -15.99 -1.17 0.34
C THR A 3 -15.25 -0.97 -0.97
N VAL A 4 -14.28 -0.08 -1.01
CA VAL A 4 -13.47 0.19 -2.21
C VAL A 4 -12.64 -1.03 -2.58
N LEU A 5 -11.95 -1.65 -1.62
CA LEU A 5 -11.15 -2.86 -1.86
C LEU A 5 -12.01 -4.02 -2.35
N ARG A 6 -13.17 -4.22 -1.73
CA ARG A 6 -14.13 -5.25 -2.14
C ARG A 6 -14.63 -5.03 -3.58
N ASN A 7 -15.02 -3.81 -3.92
CA ASN A 7 -15.48 -3.47 -5.27
C ASN A 7 -14.37 -3.66 -6.29
N CYS A 8 -13.12 -3.31 -5.94
CA CYS A 8 -11.95 -3.55 -6.76
C CYS A 8 -11.76 -5.06 -7.04
N ALA A 9 -11.86 -5.90 -6.01
CA ALA A 9 -11.72 -7.35 -6.16
C ALA A 9 -12.79 -7.93 -7.10
N PHE A 10 -14.05 -7.48 -6.99
CA PHE A 10 -15.09 -7.92 -7.92
C PHE A 10 -14.90 -7.41 -9.34
N ALA A 11 -14.35 -6.20 -9.52
CA ALA A 11 -14.00 -5.69 -10.84
C ALA A 11 -12.88 -6.53 -11.50
N VAL A 12 -11.82 -6.85 -10.74
CA VAL A 12 -10.74 -7.73 -11.19
C VAL A 12 -11.28 -9.11 -11.53
N LYS A 13 -12.13 -9.70 -10.69
CA LYS A 13 -12.82 -10.97 -10.99
C LYS A 13 -13.58 -10.92 -12.31
N ALA A 14 -14.33 -9.85 -12.56
CA ALA A 14 -15.10 -9.68 -13.80
C ALA A 14 -14.22 -9.57 -15.05
N ILE A 15 -13.05 -8.91 -14.92
CA ILE A 15 -12.06 -8.81 -16.00
C ILE A 15 -11.45 -10.18 -16.30
N LEU A 16 -11.00 -10.89 -15.27
CA LEU A 16 -10.37 -12.20 -15.40
C LEU A 16 -11.35 -13.25 -15.95
N ALA A 17 -12.62 -13.16 -15.61
CA ALA A 17 -13.66 -14.03 -16.15
C ALA A 17 -13.78 -13.92 -17.68
N LYS A 18 -13.57 -12.72 -18.26
CA LYS A 18 -13.54 -12.51 -19.72
C LYS A 18 -12.37 -13.24 -20.40
N LEU A 19 -11.33 -13.53 -19.64
CA LEU A 19 -10.15 -14.30 -20.10
C LEU A 19 -10.27 -15.80 -19.80
N GLY A 20 -11.43 -16.26 -19.34
CA GLY A 20 -11.69 -17.65 -18.99
C GLY A 20 -11.14 -18.07 -17.62
N VAL A 21 -10.64 -17.14 -16.81
CA VAL A 21 -10.10 -17.43 -15.48
C VAL A 21 -11.21 -17.41 -14.44
N LYS A 22 -11.40 -18.53 -13.75
CA LYS A 22 -12.36 -18.63 -12.64
C LYS A 22 -11.70 -18.10 -11.36
N VAL A 23 -12.29 -17.06 -10.78
CA VAL A 23 -11.82 -16.40 -9.56
C VAL A 23 -12.86 -16.53 -8.45
N GLU A 24 -12.44 -16.97 -7.29
CA GLU A 24 -13.17 -16.87 -6.04
C GLU A 24 -12.65 -15.66 -5.26
N VAL A 25 -13.54 -14.91 -4.61
CA VAL A 25 -13.18 -13.72 -3.83
C VAL A 25 -13.48 -14.00 -2.37
N ASN A 26 -12.43 -14.11 -1.58
CA ASN A 26 -12.49 -14.21 -0.12
C ASN A 26 -12.23 -12.83 0.50
N THR A 27 -12.86 -12.53 1.60
CA THR A 27 -12.69 -11.26 2.30
C THR A 27 -12.26 -11.50 3.73
N TYR A 28 -11.19 -10.81 4.12
CA TYR A 28 -10.59 -10.91 5.45
C TYR A 28 -10.54 -9.53 6.10
N SER A 29 -10.68 -9.48 7.41
CA SER A 29 -10.25 -8.29 8.14
C SER A 29 -8.72 -8.17 8.05
N TYR A 30 -8.19 -6.95 8.30
CA TYR A 30 -6.73 -6.74 8.31
C TYR A 30 -6.03 -7.64 9.34
N ARG A 31 -6.67 -7.87 10.48
CA ARG A 31 -6.15 -8.75 11.53
C ARG A 31 -6.08 -10.20 11.07
N GLU A 32 -7.17 -10.74 10.54
CA GLU A 32 -7.22 -12.12 10.02
C GLU A 32 -6.20 -12.34 8.92
N LEU A 33 -6.08 -11.39 7.97
CA LEU A 33 -5.11 -11.49 6.89
C LEU A 33 -3.67 -11.55 7.41
N ASN A 34 -3.32 -10.74 8.41
CA ASN A 34 -2.00 -10.77 9.02
C ASN A 34 -1.76 -12.07 9.82
N GLU A 35 -2.72 -12.54 10.57
CA GLU A 35 -2.64 -13.80 11.33
C GLU A 35 -2.42 -15.00 10.38
N LEU A 36 -3.16 -15.06 9.27
CA LEU A 36 -3.00 -16.10 8.25
C LEU A 36 -1.62 -16.01 7.56
N ALA A 37 -1.13 -14.80 7.29
CA ALA A 37 0.18 -14.61 6.67
C ALA A 37 1.32 -15.02 7.60
N GLN A 38 1.25 -14.66 8.88
CA GLN A 38 2.24 -15.02 9.89
C GLN A 38 2.25 -16.52 10.20
N SER A 39 1.09 -17.14 10.26
CA SER A 39 0.96 -18.60 10.47
C SER A 39 1.25 -19.44 9.23
N GLN A 40 1.60 -18.81 8.10
CA GLN A 40 1.82 -19.44 6.80
C GLN A 40 0.60 -20.21 6.25
N GLN A 41 -0.59 -19.87 6.70
CA GLN A 41 -1.86 -20.46 6.26
C GLN A 41 -2.55 -19.67 5.15
N LEU A 42 -1.97 -18.54 4.75
CA LEU A 42 -2.50 -17.73 3.64
C LEU A 42 -2.21 -18.42 2.30
N ASN A 43 -3.24 -18.90 1.64
CA ASN A 43 -3.17 -19.64 0.38
C ASN A 43 -3.72 -18.87 -0.83
N GLU A 44 -3.97 -17.58 -0.67
CA GLU A 44 -4.50 -16.74 -1.73
C GLU A 44 -3.46 -16.53 -2.85
N SER A 45 -3.91 -16.66 -4.11
CA SER A 45 -3.07 -16.43 -5.28
C SER A 45 -2.86 -14.94 -5.58
N MET A 46 -3.77 -14.08 -5.12
CA MET A 46 -3.73 -12.63 -5.28
C MET A 46 -4.37 -11.97 -4.06
N ILE A 47 -3.76 -10.89 -3.60
CA ILE A 47 -4.26 -10.12 -2.48
C ILE A 47 -4.40 -8.67 -2.90
N ILE A 48 -5.58 -8.09 -2.68
CA ILE A 48 -5.86 -6.68 -2.93
C ILE A 48 -5.89 -5.95 -1.58
N THR A 49 -5.02 -4.99 -1.43
CA THR A 49 -4.89 -4.17 -0.22
C THR A 49 -4.64 -2.71 -0.58
N ASN A 50 -4.74 -1.84 0.40
CA ASN A 50 -4.33 -0.44 0.25
C ASN A 50 -2.98 -0.20 0.94
N ILE A 51 -2.23 0.73 0.38
CA ILE A 51 -0.97 1.21 0.92
C ILE A 51 -1.06 2.72 1.00
N ASN A 52 -0.81 3.27 2.17
CA ASN A 52 -0.68 4.71 2.35
C ASN A 52 0.78 5.09 2.06
N LEU A 53 0.97 5.85 1.00
CA LEU A 53 2.26 6.43 0.65
C LEU A 53 2.24 7.90 1.08
N ASP A 54 3.18 8.27 1.93
CA ASP A 54 3.40 9.66 2.35
C ASP A 54 4.40 10.31 1.40
N ASP A 55 4.05 11.46 0.85
CA ASP A 55 4.87 12.21 -0.11
C ASP A 55 6.28 12.57 0.41
N ASN A 56 6.43 12.70 1.73
CA ASN A 56 7.69 13.12 2.34
C ASN A 56 8.52 11.96 2.90
N ARG A 57 8.03 10.71 2.86
CA ARG A 57 8.66 9.57 3.52
C ARG A 57 8.53 8.27 2.73
N HIS A 58 8.74 8.34 1.42
CA HIS A 58 8.67 7.16 0.55
C HIS A 58 9.46 5.96 1.09
N ALA A 59 10.60 6.22 1.71
CA ALA A 59 11.40 5.19 2.34
C ALA A 59 10.72 4.49 3.51
N SER A 60 10.00 5.23 4.36
CA SER A 60 9.28 4.62 5.48
C SER A 60 8.09 3.79 4.97
N ALA A 61 7.44 4.22 3.90
CA ALA A 61 6.38 3.48 3.25
C ALA A 61 6.90 2.18 2.63
N PHE A 62 8.03 2.22 1.91
CA PHE A 62 8.67 1.02 1.38
C PHE A 62 9.16 0.07 2.47
N ASN A 63 9.70 0.61 3.56
CA ASN A 63 10.11 -0.21 4.70
C ASN A 63 8.90 -0.86 5.39
N SER A 64 7.80 -0.12 5.54
CA SER A 64 6.54 -0.66 6.08
C SER A 64 5.94 -1.72 5.16
N LEU A 65 5.98 -1.49 3.85
CA LEU A 65 5.56 -2.46 2.84
C LEU A 65 6.41 -3.73 2.91
N TYR A 66 7.73 -3.58 3.00
CA TYR A 66 8.65 -4.70 3.12
C TYR A 66 8.41 -5.55 4.36
N HIS A 67 8.13 -4.93 5.51
CA HIS A 67 7.84 -5.64 6.76
C HIS A 67 6.38 -6.14 6.83
N ASN A 68 5.56 -5.89 5.82
CA ASN A 68 4.21 -6.40 5.77
C ASN A 68 4.23 -7.93 5.57
N PRO A 69 3.67 -8.72 6.50
CA PRO A 69 3.71 -10.17 6.42
C PRO A 69 3.02 -10.73 5.18
N VAL A 70 2.04 -10.01 4.66
CA VAL A 70 1.33 -10.37 3.42
C VAL A 70 2.26 -10.26 2.21
N LEU A 71 3.00 -9.15 2.07
CA LEU A 71 3.99 -9.00 1.00
C LEU A 71 5.13 -10.03 1.14
N GLN A 72 5.60 -10.23 2.36
CA GLN A 72 6.64 -11.23 2.66
C GLN A 72 6.26 -12.64 2.16
N ARG A 73 4.97 -12.95 2.17
CA ARG A 73 4.47 -14.23 1.67
C ARG A 73 4.54 -14.35 0.15
N CYS A 74 4.42 -13.23 -0.56
CA CYS A 74 4.43 -13.18 -2.02
C CYS A 74 5.84 -13.22 -2.64
N ILE A 75 6.90 -12.96 -1.84
CA ILE A 75 8.27 -12.81 -2.31
C ILE A 75 9.09 -14.05 -1.95
N GLY A 76 9.80 -14.63 -2.93
CA GLY A 76 10.70 -15.76 -2.70
C GLY A 76 11.93 -15.37 -1.84
N GLU A 77 12.57 -16.35 -1.21
CA GLU A 77 13.65 -16.11 -0.23
C GLU A 77 14.87 -15.38 -0.82
N ASP A 78 15.24 -15.66 -2.05
CA ASP A 78 16.35 -14.96 -2.71
C ASP A 78 16.04 -13.49 -2.97
N SER A 79 14.81 -13.23 -3.38
CA SER A 79 14.31 -11.88 -3.60
C SER A 79 14.17 -11.10 -2.30
N LYS A 80 13.78 -11.75 -1.20
CA LYS A 80 13.77 -11.14 0.14
C LYS A 80 15.18 -10.71 0.56
N ARG A 81 16.18 -11.56 0.34
CA ARG A 81 17.57 -11.22 0.66
C ARG A 81 18.05 -10.01 -0.13
N TRP A 82 17.83 -10.00 -1.42
CA TRP A 82 18.16 -8.85 -2.28
C TRP A 82 17.46 -7.57 -1.80
N LEU A 83 16.15 -7.64 -1.55
CA LEU A 83 15.35 -6.49 -1.10
C LEU A 83 15.83 -5.96 0.25
N THR A 84 16.13 -6.86 1.20
CA THR A 84 16.69 -6.51 2.51
C THR A 84 18.03 -5.77 2.37
N GLN A 85 18.93 -6.29 1.56
CA GLN A 85 20.24 -5.68 1.32
C GLN A 85 20.09 -4.31 0.66
N SER A 86 19.25 -4.18 -0.35
CA SER A 86 18.98 -2.93 -1.05
C SER A 86 18.42 -1.85 -0.13
N LEU A 87 17.42 -2.20 0.71
CA LEU A 87 16.85 -1.27 1.69
C LEU A 87 17.84 -0.88 2.79
N ASN A 88 18.68 -1.81 3.27
CA ASN A 88 19.71 -1.50 4.25
C ASN A 88 20.78 -0.57 3.66
N THR A 89 21.21 -0.79 2.43
CA THR A 89 22.15 0.09 1.72
C THR A 89 21.53 1.49 1.55
N LEU A 90 20.29 1.56 1.12
CA LEU A 90 19.55 2.80 0.98
C LEU A 90 19.54 3.61 2.29
N ARG A 91 19.26 2.96 3.42
CA ARG A 91 19.18 3.60 4.74
C ARG A 91 20.52 4.06 5.29
N SER A 92 21.59 3.33 5.05
CA SER A 92 22.88 3.54 5.69
C SER A 92 23.88 4.33 4.85
N GLN A 93 23.73 4.35 3.54
CA GLN A 93 24.76 4.86 2.63
C GLN A 93 24.26 5.95 1.66
N THR A 94 22.95 6.17 1.57
CA THR A 94 22.38 7.10 0.59
C THR A 94 22.12 8.46 1.21
N PRO A 95 22.71 9.54 0.70
CA PRO A 95 22.34 10.91 1.10
C PRO A 95 20.87 11.21 0.82
N LEU A 96 20.24 12.02 1.68
CA LEU A 96 18.80 12.32 1.60
C LEU A 96 18.35 12.84 0.22
N HIS A 97 19.17 13.67 -0.43
CA HIS A 97 18.85 14.24 -1.75
C HIS A 97 18.92 13.23 -2.90
N GLN A 98 19.58 12.07 -2.70
CA GLN A 98 19.66 10.99 -3.68
C GLN A 98 18.71 9.83 -3.35
N TYR A 99 17.96 9.97 -2.29
CA TYR A 99 17.19 8.86 -1.74
C TYR A 99 16.08 8.38 -2.68
N LEU A 100 15.41 9.30 -3.36
CA LEU A 100 14.34 8.95 -4.32
C LEU A 100 14.90 8.22 -5.54
N ASP A 101 16.01 8.69 -6.09
CA ASP A 101 16.66 8.05 -7.24
C ASP A 101 17.16 6.65 -6.89
N ALA A 102 17.69 6.47 -5.68
CA ALA A 102 18.14 5.18 -5.19
C ALA A 102 17.00 4.22 -4.83
N LEU A 103 15.79 4.75 -4.61
CA LEU A 103 14.59 3.97 -4.35
C LEU A 103 13.96 3.42 -5.64
N GLU A 104 14.16 4.08 -6.77
CA GLU A 104 13.55 3.72 -8.06
C GLU A 104 13.85 2.27 -8.50
N PRO A 105 15.10 1.75 -8.43
CA PRO A 105 15.39 0.37 -8.78
C PRO A 105 14.62 -0.64 -7.92
N ILE A 106 14.40 -0.31 -6.64
CA ILE A 106 13.65 -1.17 -5.71
C ILE A 106 12.17 -1.18 -6.09
N ALA A 107 11.59 0.00 -6.34
CA ALA A 107 10.20 0.14 -6.76
C ALA A 107 9.96 -0.56 -8.11
N SER A 108 10.85 -0.36 -9.07
CA SER A 108 10.80 -1.01 -10.38
C SER A 108 10.88 -2.54 -10.27
N ALA A 109 11.72 -3.06 -9.39
CA ALA A 109 11.81 -4.51 -9.17
C ALA A 109 10.51 -5.08 -8.59
N LEU A 110 9.88 -4.40 -7.63
CA LEU A 110 8.60 -4.83 -7.06
C LEU A 110 7.50 -4.97 -8.12
N ILE A 111 7.48 -4.05 -9.07
CA ILE A 111 6.49 -4.03 -10.16
C ILE A 111 6.86 -5.05 -11.26
N ASN A 112 8.11 -5.05 -11.73
CA ASN A 112 8.55 -5.88 -12.84
C ASN A 112 8.59 -7.37 -12.51
N GLN A 113 8.74 -7.72 -11.23
CA GLN A 113 8.65 -9.10 -10.73
C GLN A 113 7.20 -9.50 -10.37
N TYR A 114 6.23 -8.63 -10.62
CA TYR A 114 4.81 -8.84 -10.30
C TYR A 114 4.52 -9.12 -8.82
N TRP A 115 5.40 -8.70 -7.91
CA TRP A 115 5.14 -8.81 -6.47
C TRP A 115 4.14 -7.76 -6.00
N LEU A 116 4.12 -6.62 -6.69
CA LEU A 116 3.19 -5.53 -6.46
C LEU A 116 2.67 -5.03 -7.81
N THR A 117 1.35 -4.98 -7.94
CA THR A 117 0.69 -4.40 -9.11
C THR A 117 -0.14 -3.21 -8.65
N PRO A 118 0.30 -1.96 -8.91
CA PRO A 118 -0.51 -0.79 -8.63
C PRO A 118 -1.78 -0.80 -9.48
N LEU A 119 -2.94 -0.62 -8.86
CA LEU A 119 -4.22 -0.60 -9.57
C LEU A 119 -4.71 0.83 -9.79
N PHE A 120 -4.74 1.64 -8.74
CA PHE A 120 -5.15 3.05 -8.81
C PHE A 120 -4.78 3.79 -7.53
N HIS A 121 -4.81 5.12 -7.61
CA HIS A 121 -4.73 6.00 -6.45
C HIS A 121 -6.13 6.37 -5.99
N HIS A 122 -6.44 6.06 -4.73
CA HIS A 122 -7.70 6.46 -4.14
C HIS A 122 -7.61 7.92 -3.67
N ARG A 123 -8.49 8.77 -4.22
CA ARG A 123 -8.60 10.17 -3.78
C ARG A 123 -9.38 10.23 -2.48
N GLN A 124 -8.75 10.73 -1.44
CA GLN A 124 -9.44 11.04 -0.18
C GLN A 124 -10.17 12.38 -0.31
N THR A 125 -11.39 12.43 0.18
CA THR A 125 -12.20 13.64 0.21
C THR A 125 -12.73 13.86 1.61
N LEU A 126 -12.41 15.00 2.18
CA LEU A 126 -12.97 15.46 3.44
C LEU A 126 -14.24 16.28 3.15
N ARG A 127 -15.34 15.92 3.78
CA ARG A 127 -16.58 16.70 3.76
C ARG A 127 -16.93 17.15 5.17
N PHE A 128 -17.23 18.42 5.32
CA PHE A 128 -17.64 19.01 6.60
C PHE A 128 -18.77 20.01 6.40
N HIS A 129 -19.50 20.30 7.46
CA HIS A 129 -20.63 21.23 7.39
C HIS A 129 -20.16 22.68 7.55
N GLY A 130 -20.69 23.55 6.75
CA GLY A 130 -20.33 24.89 6.30
C GLY A 130 -19.76 25.96 7.25
N VAL A 131 -19.70 25.76 8.55
CA VAL A 131 -19.19 26.76 9.51
C VAL A 131 -17.68 26.65 9.79
N LEU A 132 -17.07 25.51 9.44
CA LEU A 132 -15.63 25.32 9.66
C LEU A 132 -14.83 25.92 8.51
N LYS A 133 -13.75 26.62 8.84
CA LYS A 133 -12.81 27.26 7.93
C LYS A 133 -11.42 26.70 8.13
N ASP A 134 -10.58 26.85 7.11
CA ASP A 134 -9.17 26.42 7.08
C ASP A 134 -8.99 24.92 7.43
N VAL A 135 -9.93 24.10 6.95
CA VAL A 135 -9.85 22.64 7.09
C VAL A 135 -9.00 22.10 5.97
N GLU A 136 -7.82 21.64 6.31
CA GLU A 136 -6.88 21.02 5.37
C GLU A 136 -6.68 19.54 5.69
N LEU A 137 -6.18 18.78 4.73
CA LEU A 137 -5.72 17.42 4.95
C LEU A 137 -4.20 17.41 5.13
N THR A 138 -3.74 16.70 6.13
CA THR A 138 -2.31 16.36 6.24
C THR A 138 -1.91 15.44 5.09
N ASN A 139 -0.62 15.29 4.83
CA ASN A 139 -0.09 14.34 3.86
C ASN A 139 -0.50 12.87 4.15
N TRP A 140 -0.91 12.59 5.39
CA TRP A 140 -1.46 11.29 5.81
C TRP A 140 -2.93 11.11 5.49
N GLY A 141 -3.58 12.15 4.94
CA GLY A 141 -5.02 12.16 4.67
C GLY A 141 -5.89 12.36 5.92
N TRP A 142 -5.30 12.82 7.03
CA TRP A 142 -6.03 13.15 8.24
C TRP A 142 -6.37 14.64 8.27
N PRO A 143 -7.52 15.04 8.86
CA PRO A 143 -7.82 16.45 9.03
C PRO A 143 -6.74 17.15 9.88
N ASP A 144 -6.19 18.23 9.37
CA ASP A 144 -5.33 19.12 10.16
C ASP A 144 -6.22 20.09 10.92
N ILE A 145 -6.36 19.87 12.22
CA ILE A 145 -7.22 20.66 13.10
C ILE A 145 -6.52 21.87 13.72
N ARG A 146 -5.22 22.06 13.46
CA ARG A 146 -4.42 23.12 14.12
C ARG A 146 -4.89 24.53 13.78
N ASN A 147 -5.36 24.72 12.55
CA ASN A 147 -5.79 26.02 12.04
C ASN A 147 -7.31 26.11 11.81
N VAL A 148 -8.05 25.06 12.20
CA VAL A 148 -9.51 25.04 12.01
C VAL A 148 -10.18 26.01 12.96
N TRP A 149 -11.04 26.86 12.42
CA TRP A 149 -11.87 27.80 13.20
C TRP A 149 -13.32 27.79 12.73
N SER A 150 -14.22 28.27 13.57
CA SER A 150 -15.65 28.39 13.25
C SER A 150 -15.95 29.83 12.85
N ALA A 151 -16.61 30.02 11.72
CA ALA A 151 -17.23 31.28 11.36
C ALA A 151 -18.62 31.31 12.01
N ASP A 152 -18.82 32.17 13.01
CA ASP A 152 -20.13 32.45 13.60
C ASP A 152 -21.02 33.20 12.61
#